data_ce03c409e98141d13a93dc4835765364
#
_entry.id   ce03c409e98141d13a93dc4835765364
#
_cell.length_a   1.000
_cell.length_b   1.000
_cell.length_c   1.000
_cell.angle_alpha   90.00
_cell.angle_beta   90.00
_cell.angle_gamma   90.00
#
_symmetry.space_group_name_H-M   'P 1'
#
loop_
_entity.id
_entity.type
_entity.pdbx_description
1 polymer ?
#
loop_
_entity_poly.entity_id
_entity_poly.type
_entity_poly.pdbx_seq_one_letter_code
_entity_poly.pdbx_strand_id
1 'polypeptide(L)'
;MEVARAVADRASIAYILQKRPLGLGHAVWCACELVCYEPFALLLPDVLVQCKGKGCLAQMLDVYEAHGGNIIAVEPVPDAQLHSYGVVGIGEGNGSVFPINGMVEKPKPGTAPSNLTILGRYILQPEIFDILSAKETGTGGEIQITDAMIRLLATQDFHAVKYEGRTFDCGSKLGFLLANV
;
A
#
# COMPACT_ATOMS: atom_id res chain seq x y z
N MET A 1 -28.09 -0.81 6.04
CA MET A 1 -27.96 -2.28 6.23
C MET A 1 -28.03 -3.07 4.92
N GLU A 2 -28.82 -2.66 3.96
CA GLU A 2 -29.01 -3.34 2.67
C GLU A 2 -27.74 -3.35 1.79
N VAL A 3 -27.01 -2.24 1.73
CA VAL A 3 -25.74 -2.12 0.99
C VAL A 3 -24.65 -3.05 1.56
N ALA A 4 -24.55 -3.16 2.88
CA ALA A 4 -23.57 -4.04 3.52
C ALA A 4 -23.86 -5.53 3.28
N ARG A 5 -25.13 -5.92 3.22
CA ARG A 5 -25.54 -7.28 2.84
C ARG A 5 -25.21 -7.60 1.37
N ALA A 6 -25.50 -6.66 0.47
CA ALA A 6 -25.22 -6.86 -0.96
C ALA A 6 -23.71 -7.02 -1.26
N VAL A 7 -22.82 -6.44 -0.44
CA VAL A 7 -21.37 -6.67 -0.56
C VAL A 7 -20.98 -8.03 0.01
N ALA A 8 -21.52 -8.41 1.18
CA ALA A 8 -21.24 -9.70 1.80
C ALA A 8 -21.72 -10.89 0.94
N ASP A 9 -22.82 -10.73 0.22
CA ASP A 9 -23.37 -11.76 -0.69
C ASP A 9 -22.52 -11.97 -1.95
N ARG A 10 -21.60 -11.05 -2.25
CA ARG A 10 -20.73 -11.10 -3.45
C ARG A 10 -19.29 -11.51 -3.18
N ALA A 11 -18.91 -11.66 -1.92
CA ALA A 11 -17.54 -11.96 -1.52
C ALA A 11 -17.53 -12.96 -0.37
N SER A 12 -16.55 -13.87 -0.39
CA SER A 12 -16.23 -14.69 0.77
C SER A 12 -15.36 -13.87 1.73
N ILE A 13 -15.79 -13.75 2.98
CA ILE A 13 -15.07 -12.99 4.00
C ILE A 13 -14.45 -13.97 5.00
N ALA A 14 -13.14 -13.87 5.20
CA ALA A 14 -12.42 -14.57 6.26
C ALA A 14 -11.78 -13.56 7.21
N TYR A 15 -11.76 -13.87 8.50
CA TYR A 15 -11.14 -13.04 9.53
C TYR A 15 -9.89 -13.74 10.06
N ILE A 16 -8.78 -13.00 10.07
CA ILE A 16 -7.50 -13.46 10.61
C ILE A 16 -7.14 -12.62 11.84
N LEU A 17 -6.80 -13.29 12.94
CA LEU A 17 -6.44 -12.62 14.17
C LEU A 17 -4.93 -12.38 14.22
N GLN A 18 -4.52 -11.12 14.28
CA GLN A 18 -3.18 -10.73 14.68
C GLN A 18 -3.09 -10.75 16.22
N LYS A 19 -2.55 -11.83 16.80
CA LYS A 19 -2.49 -12.00 18.26
C LYS A 19 -1.56 -11.01 18.98
N ARG A 20 -0.57 -10.48 18.29
CA ARG A 20 0.40 -9.48 18.80
C ARG A 20 0.51 -8.34 17.79
N PRO A 21 0.40 -7.07 18.22
CA PRO A 21 0.53 -5.91 17.32
C PRO A 21 2.02 -5.63 17.03
N LEU A 22 2.62 -6.45 16.15
CA LEU A 22 4.04 -6.38 15.78
C LEU A 22 4.29 -5.56 14.51
N GLY A 23 3.33 -4.77 14.07
CA GLY A 23 3.40 -3.93 12.88
C GLY A 23 2.58 -4.45 11.70
N LEU A 24 2.50 -3.63 10.63
CA LEU A 24 1.70 -3.93 9.45
C LEU A 24 2.21 -5.15 8.69
N GLY A 25 3.53 -5.29 8.53
CA GLY A 25 4.11 -6.47 7.88
C GLY A 25 3.73 -7.77 8.58
N HIS A 26 3.66 -7.77 9.92
CA HIS A 26 3.18 -8.92 10.67
C HIS A 26 1.70 -9.20 10.45
N ALA A 27 0.86 -8.16 10.37
CA ALA A 27 -0.57 -8.34 10.07
C ALA A 27 -0.77 -8.99 8.69
N VAL A 28 -0.02 -8.53 7.68
CA VAL A 28 -0.01 -9.12 6.33
C VAL A 28 0.48 -10.57 6.39
N TRP A 29 1.57 -10.84 7.10
CA TRP A 29 2.10 -12.20 7.24
C TRP A 29 1.10 -13.17 7.87
N CYS A 30 0.28 -12.72 8.83
CA CYS A 30 -0.76 -13.56 9.43
C CYS A 30 -1.79 -14.09 8.41
N ALA A 31 -1.93 -13.44 7.25
CA ALA A 31 -2.85 -13.84 6.20
C ALA A 31 -2.23 -14.79 5.14
N CYS A 32 -0.97 -15.16 5.26
CA CYS A 32 -0.22 -15.89 4.23
C CYS A 32 -0.90 -17.21 3.80
N GLU A 33 -1.44 -17.98 4.75
CA GLU A 33 -2.13 -19.24 4.46
C GLU A 33 -3.44 -19.03 3.70
N LEU A 34 -4.11 -17.89 3.92
CA LEU A 34 -5.37 -17.55 3.24
C LEU A 34 -5.13 -17.10 1.80
N VAL A 35 -4.05 -16.40 1.56
CA VAL A 35 -3.67 -15.88 0.24
C VAL A 35 -3.20 -16.99 -0.70
N CYS A 36 -2.82 -18.16 -0.17
CA CYS A 36 -2.47 -19.35 -0.95
C CYS A 36 -1.35 -19.14 -1.98
N TYR A 37 -0.41 -18.26 -1.68
CA TYR A 37 0.73 -17.95 -2.55
C TYR A 37 0.33 -17.38 -3.93
N GLU A 38 -0.72 -16.59 -3.97
CA GLU A 38 -1.17 -15.87 -5.17
C GLU A 38 -0.90 -14.37 -5.04
N PRO A 39 -0.80 -13.60 -6.15
CA PRO A 39 -0.80 -12.15 -6.10
C PRO A 39 -2.05 -11.63 -5.43
N PHE A 40 -1.91 -10.62 -4.58
CA PHE A 40 -3.04 -10.12 -3.78
C PHE A 40 -3.05 -8.60 -3.69
N ALA A 41 -4.23 -8.05 -3.47
CA ALA A 41 -4.40 -6.64 -3.16
C ALA A 41 -4.42 -6.44 -1.64
N LEU A 42 -3.59 -5.52 -1.14
CA LEU A 42 -3.59 -5.06 0.24
C LEU A 42 -4.17 -3.65 0.31
N LEU A 43 -5.23 -3.49 1.12
CA LEU A 43 -5.91 -2.21 1.31
C LEU A 43 -5.95 -1.87 2.80
N LEU A 44 -5.37 -0.74 3.18
CA LEU A 44 -5.43 -0.25 4.55
C LEU A 44 -6.80 0.40 4.80
N PRO A 45 -7.48 0.06 5.92
CA PRO A 45 -8.86 0.48 6.16
C PRO A 45 -9.02 1.95 6.56
N ASP A 46 -7.96 2.58 7.03
CA ASP A 46 -7.93 3.98 7.45
C ASP A 46 -7.72 4.97 6.29
N VAL A 47 -7.54 4.47 5.07
CA VAL A 47 -7.43 5.30 3.88
C VAL A 47 -8.69 5.12 3.02
N LEU A 48 -9.50 6.16 2.90
CA LEU A 48 -10.60 6.19 1.95
C LEU A 48 -10.17 6.86 0.65
N VAL A 49 -10.56 6.26 -0.48
CA VAL A 49 -10.27 6.82 -1.81
C VAL A 49 -11.57 7.00 -2.57
N GLN A 50 -11.83 8.24 -2.99
CA GLN A 50 -12.98 8.59 -3.81
C GLN A 50 -12.55 8.88 -5.24
N CYS A 51 -13.10 8.16 -6.20
CA CYS A 51 -12.86 8.34 -7.62
C CYS A 51 -14.18 8.68 -8.32
N LYS A 52 -14.15 9.59 -9.29
CA LYS A 52 -15.34 9.94 -10.10
C LYS A 52 -15.65 8.93 -11.20
N GLY A 53 -14.70 8.08 -11.55
CA GLY A 53 -14.80 7.06 -12.59
C GLY A 53 -14.29 5.71 -12.09
N LYS A 54 -13.26 5.20 -12.73
CA LYS A 54 -12.62 3.93 -12.36
C LYS A 54 -12.00 4.03 -10.97
N GLY A 55 -12.33 3.11 -10.07
CA GLY A 55 -11.82 3.08 -8.70
C GLY A 55 -10.29 2.91 -8.66
N CYS A 56 -9.64 3.35 -7.58
CA CYS A 56 -8.18 3.30 -7.44
C CYS A 56 -7.62 1.88 -7.69
N LEU A 57 -8.17 0.86 -7.03
CA LEU A 57 -7.71 -0.52 -7.24
C LEU A 57 -7.88 -0.98 -8.69
N ALA A 58 -8.96 -0.58 -9.36
CA ALA A 58 -9.17 -0.92 -10.76
C ALA A 58 -8.16 -0.21 -11.70
N GLN A 59 -7.75 1.02 -11.37
CA GLN A 59 -6.64 1.70 -12.09
C GLN A 59 -5.31 0.98 -11.86
N MET A 60 -5.05 0.49 -10.64
CA MET A 60 -3.86 -0.30 -10.33
C MET A 60 -3.86 -1.65 -11.06
N LEU A 61 -5.01 -2.30 -11.20
CA LEU A 61 -5.14 -3.55 -11.94
C LEU A 61 -4.81 -3.40 -13.42
N ASP A 62 -5.20 -2.28 -14.06
CA ASP A 62 -4.79 -2.02 -15.46
C ASP A 62 -3.26 -1.97 -15.60
N VAL A 63 -2.59 -1.35 -14.63
CA VAL A 63 -1.12 -1.28 -14.62
C VAL A 63 -0.53 -2.66 -14.36
N TYR A 64 -1.12 -3.43 -13.44
CA TYR A 64 -0.70 -4.79 -13.15
C TYR A 64 -0.85 -5.71 -14.38
N GLU A 65 -1.96 -5.61 -15.09
CA GLU A 65 -2.19 -6.38 -16.33
C GLU A 65 -1.20 -6.01 -17.43
N ALA A 66 -0.78 -4.73 -17.49
CA ALA A 66 0.15 -4.24 -18.51
C ALA A 66 1.63 -4.55 -18.19
N HIS A 67 2.03 -4.52 -16.92
CA HIS A 67 3.43 -4.56 -16.50
C HIS A 67 3.79 -5.78 -15.62
N GLY A 68 2.81 -6.37 -14.95
CA GLY A 68 3.08 -7.39 -13.91
C GLY A 68 3.75 -6.80 -12.67
N GLY A 69 4.42 -7.66 -11.90
CA GLY A 69 5.19 -7.27 -10.73
C GLY A 69 4.34 -6.77 -9.57
N ASN A 70 4.83 -5.77 -8.85
CA ASN A 70 4.18 -5.19 -7.69
C ASN A 70 3.72 -3.76 -8.00
N ILE A 71 2.52 -3.38 -7.58
CA ILE A 71 1.94 -2.07 -7.86
C ILE A 71 1.64 -1.35 -6.55
N ILE A 72 2.04 -0.09 -6.46
CA ILE A 72 1.79 0.76 -5.28
C ILE A 72 1.06 2.02 -5.74
N ALA A 73 -0.09 2.32 -5.13
CA ALA A 73 -0.73 3.61 -5.33
C ALA A 73 0.03 4.69 -4.55
N VAL A 74 0.30 5.80 -5.22
CA VAL A 74 1.05 6.92 -4.66
C VAL A 74 0.32 8.24 -4.88
N GLU A 75 0.57 9.18 -3.98
CA GLU A 75 0.11 10.56 -4.13
C GLU A 75 1.21 11.56 -3.75
N PRO A 76 1.25 12.74 -4.38
CA PRO A 76 2.17 13.78 -3.99
C PRO A 76 1.70 14.46 -2.71
N VAL A 77 2.61 14.62 -1.75
CA VAL A 77 2.35 15.41 -0.55
C VAL A 77 3.41 16.51 -0.39
N PRO A 78 3.10 17.59 0.35
CA PRO A 78 4.08 18.63 0.67
C PRO A 78 5.31 18.07 1.42
N ASP A 79 6.49 18.58 1.12
CA ASP A 79 7.76 18.11 1.70
C ASP A 79 7.76 18.07 3.23
N ALA A 80 7.06 19.01 3.86
CA ALA A 80 6.92 19.07 5.31
C ALA A 80 6.23 17.84 5.93
N GLN A 81 5.49 17.05 5.15
CA GLN A 81 4.73 15.90 5.61
C GLN A 81 5.40 14.56 5.29
N LEU A 82 6.43 14.54 4.43
CA LEU A 82 7.08 13.31 3.95
C LEU A 82 7.62 12.43 5.08
N HIS A 83 8.05 13.03 6.19
CA HIS A 83 8.57 12.31 7.36
C HIS A 83 7.55 11.41 8.07
N SER A 84 6.27 11.49 7.72
CA SER A 84 5.18 10.70 8.32
C SER A 84 4.81 9.46 7.50
N TYR A 85 5.30 9.34 6.27
CA TYR A 85 4.90 8.32 5.30
C TYR A 85 6.08 7.52 4.75
N GLY A 86 5.79 6.36 4.18
CA GLY A 86 6.69 5.72 3.24
C GLY A 86 6.75 6.52 1.94
N VAL A 87 7.95 6.75 1.42
CA VAL A 87 8.19 7.52 0.20
C VAL A 87 8.88 6.66 -0.84
N VAL A 88 8.41 6.72 -2.09
CA VAL A 88 9.02 5.98 -3.20
C VAL A 88 10.03 6.84 -3.96
N GLY A 89 11.17 6.25 -4.34
CA GLY A 89 12.03 6.77 -5.40
C GLY A 89 11.54 6.25 -6.73
N ILE A 90 11.45 7.12 -7.73
CA ILE A 90 10.93 6.78 -9.05
C ILE A 90 12.01 6.93 -10.11
N GLY A 91 11.97 6.05 -11.11
CA GLY A 91 12.76 6.18 -12.35
C GLY A 91 12.06 7.05 -13.39
N GLU A 92 12.64 7.09 -14.57
CA GLU A 92 12.02 7.76 -15.72
C GLU A 92 10.72 7.05 -16.08
N GLY A 93 9.63 7.81 -16.11
CA GLY A 93 8.30 7.33 -16.43
C GLY A 93 7.51 8.40 -17.16
N ASN A 94 6.43 8.03 -17.80
CA ASN A 94 5.57 8.95 -18.52
C ASN A 94 4.14 8.88 -17.99
N GLY A 95 3.56 10.02 -17.70
CA GLY A 95 2.17 10.13 -17.26
C GLY A 95 1.96 9.79 -15.77
N SER A 96 1.14 8.76 -15.48
CA SER A 96 0.72 8.38 -14.13
C SER A 96 1.40 7.11 -13.58
N VAL A 97 2.25 6.45 -14.38
CA VAL A 97 2.91 5.20 -14.00
C VAL A 97 4.43 5.38 -14.04
N PHE A 98 5.11 5.00 -12.97
CA PHE A 98 6.56 5.15 -12.83
C PHE A 98 7.18 3.85 -12.29
N PRO A 99 8.32 3.38 -12.82
CA PRO A 99 9.08 2.35 -12.17
C PRO A 99 9.61 2.86 -10.82
N ILE A 100 9.53 2.04 -9.79
CA ILE A 100 10.09 2.34 -8.48
C ILE A 100 11.53 1.82 -8.44
N ASN A 101 12.47 2.67 -8.04
CA ASN A 101 13.89 2.34 -7.90
C ASN A 101 14.38 2.38 -6.45
N GLY A 102 13.52 2.72 -5.50
CA GLY A 102 13.82 2.74 -4.08
C GLY A 102 12.59 3.12 -3.24
N MET A 103 12.67 2.83 -1.96
CA MET A 103 11.65 3.21 -0.97
C MET A 103 12.32 3.58 0.33
N VAL A 104 11.74 4.49 1.07
CA VAL A 104 12.23 4.88 2.41
C VAL A 104 11.04 5.06 3.34
N GLU A 105 11.02 4.33 4.45
CA GLU A 105 10.03 4.51 5.51
C GLU A 105 10.37 5.71 6.37
N LYS A 106 9.47 6.68 6.44
CA LYS A 106 9.58 7.89 7.26
C LYS A 106 10.93 8.60 7.13
N PRO A 107 11.27 9.11 5.94
CA PRO A 107 12.57 9.72 5.68
C PRO A 107 12.82 10.91 6.60
N LYS A 108 14.07 11.15 6.94
CA LYS A 108 14.46 12.38 7.63
C LYS A 108 14.16 13.61 6.75
N PRO A 109 13.86 14.78 7.34
CA PRO A 109 13.66 15.98 6.57
C PRO A 109 14.78 16.24 5.55
N GLY A 110 14.43 16.45 4.28
CA GLY A 110 15.37 16.69 3.19
C GLY A 110 16.07 15.46 2.62
N THR A 111 15.73 14.23 3.06
CA THR A 111 16.32 12.98 2.51
C THR A 111 15.34 12.12 1.72
N ALA A 112 14.11 12.59 1.54
CA ALA A 112 13.11 11.87 0.74
C ALA A 112 13.54 11.79 -0.73
N PRO A 113 13.44 10.61 -1.38
CA PRO A 113 13.85 10.45 -2.78
C PRO A 113 12.90 11.13 -3.78
N SER A 114 11.67 11.43 -3.37
CA SER A 114 10.66 12.15 -4.13
C SER A 114 9.61 12.76 -3.20
N ASN A 115 8.56 13.36 -3.75
CA ASN A 115 7.39 13.79 -2.98
C ASN A 115 6.21 12.80 -3.09
N LEU A 116 6.41 11.62 -3.66
CA LEU A 116 5.38 10.61 -3.82
C LEU A 116 5.35 9.65 -2.61
N THR A 117 4.25 9.69 -1.88
CA THR A 117 4.04 8.87 -0.69
C THR A 117 3.19 7.64 -1.00
N ILE A 118 3.42 6.60 -0.25
CA ILE A 118 2.69 5.34 -0.33
C ILE A 118 1.32 5.50 0.31
N LEU A 119 0.27 5.21 -0.45
CA LEU A 119 -1.12 5.47 -0.06
C LEU A 119 -1.79 4.36 0.76
N GLY A 120 -1.14 3.23 1.01
CA GLY A 120 -1.80 2.10 1.68
C GLY A 120 -2.72 1.31 0.74
N ARG A 121 -2.44 1.32 -0.54
CA ARG A 121 -3.06 0.50 -1.59
C ARG A 121 -1.97 -0.16 -2.40
N TYR A 122 -1.99 -1.49 -2.41
CA TYR A 122 -0.92 -2.30 -3.02
C TYR A 122 -1.51 -3.45 -3.80
N ILE A 123 -0.82 -3.88 -4.86
CA ILE A 123 -0.90 -5.23 -5.43
C ILE A 123 0.49 -5.82 -5.26
N LEU A 124 0.59 -6.92 -4.53
CA LEU A 124 1.87 -7.52 -4.16
C LEU A 124 1.96 -8.96 -4.63
N GLN A 125 3.16 -9.37 -4.98
CA GLN A 125 3.48 -10.75 -5.27
C GLN A 125 3.66 -11.56 -3.97
N PRO A 126 3.31 -12.85 -3.98
CA PRO A 126 3.30 -13.67 -2.77
C PRO A 126 4.67 -13.88 -2.13
N GLU A 127 5.76 -13.71 -2.87
CA GLU A 127 7.13 -13.84 -2.34
C GLU A 127 7.42 -12.85 -1.19
N ILE A 128 6.60 -11.82 -1.03
CA ILE A 128 6.70 -10.94 0.15
C ILE A 128 6.51 -11.69 1.46
N PHE A 129 5.72 -12.78 1.46
CA PHE A 129 5.52 -13.60 2.65
C PHE A 129 6.78 -14.33 3.08
N ASP A 130 7.65 -14.73 2.15
CA ASP A 130 8.94 -15.36 2.46
C ASP A 130 9.83 -14.39 3.23
N ILE A 131 9.85 -13.12 2.79
CA ILE A 131 10.60 -12.06 3.48
C ILE A 131 9.99 -11.76 4.86
N LEU A 132 8.67 -11.63 4.95
CA LEU A 132 7.97 -11.34 6.19
C LEU A 132 8.06 -12.48 7.21
N SER A 133 8.27 -13.73 6.75
CA SER A 133 8.44 -14.91 7.61
C SER A 133 9.65 -14.80 8.54
N ALA A 134 10.68 -14.07 8.16
CA ALA A 134 11.87 -13.80 8.97
C ALA A 134 11.56 -12.95 10.22
N LYS A 135 10.40 -12.25 10.24
CA LYS A 135 9.94 -11.39 11.35
C LYS A 135 10.98 -10.36 11.81
N GLU A 136 11.77 -9.86 10.88
CA GLU A 136 12.76 -8.83 11.19
C GLU A 136 12.06 -7.51 11.47
N THR A 137 12.48 -6.86 12.54
CA THR A 137 11.95 -5.57 12.96
C THR A 137 12.76 -4.44 12.37
N GLY A 138 12.08 -3.43 11.84
CA GLY A 138 12.66 -2.23 11.27
C GLY A 138 12.42 -0.98 12.12
N THR A 139 12.10 0.11 11.47
CA THR A 139 11.82 1.40 12.10
C THR A 139 10.74 1.28 13.17
N GLY A 140 11.00 1.79 14.36
CA GLY A 140 10.06 1.73 15.49
C GLY A 140 9.98 0.37 16.20
N GLY A 141 10.80 -0.61 15.85
CA GLY A 141 10.76 -1.96 16.43
C GLY A 141 9.61 -2.81 15.91
N GLU A 142 8.97 -2.41 14.83
CA GLU A 142 7.86 -3.10 14.17
C GLU A 142 8.32 -3.84 12.92
N ILE A 143 7.60 -4.87 12.51
CA ILE A 143 7.76 -5.53 11.22
C ILE A 143 7.07 -4.66 10.18
N GLN A 144 7.84 -3.86 9.45
CA GLN A 144 7.34 -2.92 8.47
C GLN A 144 7.14 -3.58 7.10
N ILE A 145 6.00 -3.31 6.47
CA ILE A 145 5.75 -3.78 5.10
C ILE A 145 6.70 -3.10 4.10
N THR A 146 7.05 -1.84 4.34
CA THR A 146 7.97 -1.08 3.49
C THR A 146 9.36 -1.71 3.46
N ASP A 147 9.88 -2.18 4.61
CA ASP A 147 11.17 -2.87 4.67
C ASP A 147 11.16 -4.19 3.87
N ALA A 148 10.05 -4.93 3.92
CA ALA A 148 9.87 -6.13 3.12
C ALA A 148 9.80 -5.82 1.63
N MET A 149 9.09 -4.76 1.23
CA MET A 149 9.02 -4.31 -0.17
C MET A 149 10.39 -3.84 -0.70
N ILE A 150 11.20 -3.16 0.12
CA ILE A 150 12.57 -2.77 -0.25
C ILE A 150 13.42 -4.00 -0.59
N ARG A 151 13.29 -5.09 0.17
CA ARG A 151 14.01 -6.33 -0.13
C ARG A 151 13.48 -7.01 -1.38
N LEU A 152 12.16 -7.04 -1.55
CA LEU A 152 11.54 -7.63 -2.73
C LEU A 152 11.90 -6.87 -4.01
N LEU A 153 12.08 -5.54 -3.93
CA LEU A 153 12.52 -4.68 -5.02
C LEU A 153 13.89 -5.08 -5.61
N ALA A 154 14.72 -5.78 -4.84
CA ALA A 154 16.00 -6.28 -5.34
C ALA A 154 15.86 -7.41 -6.39
N THR A 155 14.71 -8.07 -6.46
CA THR A 155 14.45 -9.24 -7.31
C THR A 155 13.21 -9.13 -8.16
N GLN A 156 12.33 -8.16 -7.89
CA GLN A 156 11.07 -7.98 -8.61
C GLN A 156 10.81 -6.51 -8.93
N ASP A 157 10.12 -6.29 -10.04
CA ASP A 157 9.71 -4.95 -10.46
C ASP A 157 8.58 -4.41 -9.61
N PHE A 158 8.66 -3.11 -9.34
CA PHE A 158 7.64 -2.31 -8.68
C PHE A 158 7.26 -1.11 -9.53
N HIS A 159 5.97 -0.83 -9.61
CA HIS A 159 5.45 0.35 -10.30
C HIS A 159 4.61 1.22 -9.35
N ALA A 160 4.88 2.51 -9.36
CA ALA A 160 4.08 3.52 -8.69
C ALA A 160 2.95 3.97 -9.62
N VAL A 161 1.72 4.00 -9.11
CA VAL A 161 0.55 4.49 -9.84
C VAL A 161 0.03 5.75 -9.15
N LYS A 162 0.13 6.87 -9.85
CA LYS A 162 -0.52 8.12 -9.46
C LYS A 162 -1.96 8.09 -9.99
N TYR A 163 -2.86 7.58 -9.15
CA TYR A 163 -4.25 7.37 -9.54
C TYR A 163 -5.06 8.67 -9.63
N GLU A 164 -6.17 8.61 -10.36
CA GLU A 164 -7.16 9.69 -10.43
C GLU A 164 -8.19 9.53 -9.32
N GLY A 165 -8.16 10.41 -8.32
CA GLY A 165 -9.05 10.34 -7.19
C GLY A 165 -8.67 11.32 -6.09
N ARG A 166 -9.43 11.27 -5.00
CA ARG A 166 -9.18 12.03 -3.78
C ARG A 166 -9.02 11.07 -2.62
N THR A 167 -7.99 11.28 -1.82
CA THR A 167 -7.70 10.52 -0.61
C THR A 167 -8.21 11.24 0.63
N PHE A 168 -8.67 10.44 1.60
CA PHE A 168 -8.97 10.87 2.95
C PHE A 168 -8.24 9.94 3.91
N ASP A 169 -7.30 10.49 4.68
CA ASP A 169 -6.60 9.80 5.75
C ASP A 169 -7.47 9.79 7.01
N CYS A 170 -8.24 8.73 7.20
CA CYS A 170 -9.12 8.56 8.35
C CYS A 170 -8.38 8.14 9.63
N GLY A 171 -7.08 7.89 9.57
CA GLY A 171 -6.22 7.73 10.74
C GLY A 171 -6.04 9.03 11.52
N SER A 172 -6.23 10.19 10.87
CA SER A 172 -6.27 11.50 11.51
C SER A 172 -7.69 11.97 11.81
N LYS A 173 -7.89 12.70 12.93
CA LYS A 173 -9.21 13.26 13.29
C LYS A 173 -9.77 14.18 12.21
N LEU A 174 -8.93 15.01 11.62
CA LEU A 174 -9.33 15.93 10.57
C LEU A 174 -9.70 15.17 9.28
N GLY A 175 -8.87 14.20 8.85
CA GLY A 175 -9.15 13.41 7.67
C GLY A 175 -10.43 12.59 7.81
N PHE A 176 -10.69 12.00 8.99
CA PHE A 176 -11.95 11.31 9.28
C PHE A 176 -13.16 12.24 9.15
N LEU A 177 -13.09 13.47 9.69
CA LEU A 177 -14.16 14.46 9.53
C LEU A 177 -14.38 14.85 8.08
N LEU A 178 -13.30 15.11 7.33
CA LEU A 178 -13.37 15.47 5.91
C LEU A 178 -13.92 14.35 5.03
N ALA A 179 -13.75 13.09 5.43
CA ALA A 179 -14.32 11.95 4.73
C ALA A 179 -15.84 11.81 4.91
N ASN A 180 -16.42 12.44 5.93
CA ASN A 180 -17.85 12.38 6.27
C ASN A 180 -18.65 13.61 5.81
N VAL A 181 -18.03 14.60 5.18
CA VAL A 181 -18.65 15.84 4.68
C VAL A 181 -18.65 15.83 3.15
#